data_9a15f7a5a80d30e5bb3991f1274df071
#
_entry.id   9a15f7a5a80d30e5bb3991f1274df071
#
_cell.length_a   1.000
_cell.length_b   1.000
_cell.length_c   1.000
_cell.angle_alpha   90.00
_cell.angle_beta   90.00
_cell.angle_gamma   90.00
#
_symmetry.space_group_name_H-M   'P 1'
#
loop_
_entity.id
_entity.type
_entity.pdbx_description
1 polymer ?
#
loop_
_entity_poly.entity_id
_entity_poly.type
_entity_poly.pdbx_seq_one_letter_code
_entity_poly.pdbx_strand_id
1 'polypeptide(L)'
;MQVEGLPEKLKIFRISGSKYWQVRIFIHGRYIGRSLKTTEVSEAKVGAKNFYEIHVMRGQVNSVMASDFDHAAVNRQAYLHDLIDEVLFAEQEKVQRDEIKHGSYVMAKIRLEGLIFEFFKNQALNKINAEVLGEFITFLTEKKLAVSTIQGYMAQTRKLLKLLHRKEVIQTVPSFPTLKAQLTSRGAFTLTEYRAILRKSKTLRGVTFTDWGARQAWIKRDYHQMPTEINWLIRFMVYTFVRPGDIRQIKNKHIEIIRGPYHYLRLSLPEVKRHKSATVSLSPAVHIFEQVLSYQAARGYGQPDDYVFFPEEHNRRIVLDVAGWAFNWILKELDIKVGPHGTDRTLYSLRHTAITFRLIYGGNIDLLTLARNARTSVEMIDKFYASTLSAEMNIALLHSKRR
;
A
#
# COMPACT_ATOMS: atom_id res chain seq x y z
N MET A 1 9.25 -36.95 -14.38
CA MET A 1 9.52 -38.27 -13.80
C MET A 1 8.22 -38.79 -13.23
N GLN A 2 7.87 -40.02 -13.48
CA GLN A 2 6.70 -40.71 -12.91
C GLN A 2 7.05 -41.21 -11.50
N VAL A 3 6.08 -41.24 -10.61
CA VAL A 3 6.27 -41.75 -9.23
C VAL A 3 5.58 -43.07 -9.11
N GLU A 4 6.34 -44.12 -8.72
CA GLU A 4 5.85 -45.46 -8.58
C GLU A 4 4.70 -45.59 -7.58
N GLY A 5 3.64 -46.31 -7.95
CA GLY A 5 2.42 -46.41 -7.15
C GLY A 5 1.42 -45.25 -7.32
N LEU A 6 1.67 -44.32 -8.25
CA LEU A 6 0.76 -43.21 -8.57
C LEU A 6 0.36 -43.23 -10.02
N PRO A 7 -0.84 -42.66 -10.39
CA PRO A 7 -1.32 -42.64 -11.76
C PRO A 7 -0.35 -41.97 -12.74
N GLU A 8 -0.28 -42.42 -13.98
CA GLU A 8 0.57 -41.83 -15.03
C GLU A 8 0.35 -40.31 -15.25
N LYS A 9 -0.86 -39.83 -14.94
CA LYS A 9 -1.23 -38.42 -15.07
C LYS A 9 -0.57 -37.52 -13.99
N LEU A 10 0.05 -38.11 -12.97
CA LEU A 10 0.81 -37.38 -11.97
C LEU A 10 2.31 -37.44 -12.30
N LYS A 11 2.92 -36.30 -12.39
CA LYS A 11 4.37 -36.18 -12.68
C LYS A 11 5.05 -35.22 -11.73
N ILE A 12 6.29 -35.56 -11.33
CA ILE A 12 7.21 -34.62 -10.70
C ILE A 12 8.26 -34.17 -11.70
N PHE A 13 8.63 -32.87 -11.66
CA PHE A 13 9.56 -32.27 -12.62
C PHE A 13 10.28 -31.09 -12.01
N ARG A 14 11.37 -30.64 -12.63
CA ARG A 14 12.05 -29.38 -12.32
C ARG A 14 11.73 -28.34 -13.37
N ILE A 15 11.65 -27.08 -12.96
CA ILE A 15 11.46 -25.94 -13.87
C ILE A 15 12.78 -25.19 -13.95
N SER A 16 13.16 -24.74 -15.15
CA SER A 16 14.28 -23.83 -15.34
C SER A 16 14.07 -22.58 -14.48
N GLY A 17 14.98 -22.32 -13.54
CA GLY A 17 14.88 -21.20 -12.58
C GLY A 17 14.34 -21.56 -11.19
N SER A 18 13.97 -22.82 -10.91
CA SER A 18 13.62 -23.27 -9.54
C SER A 18 14.50 -24.43 -9.10
N LYS A 19 15.11 -24.32 -7.92
CA LYS A 19 15.88 -25.41 -7.30
C LYS A 19 14.99 -26.52 -6.73
N TYR A 20 13.69 -26.29 -6.58
CA TYR A 20 12.76 -27.22 -5.96
C TYR A 20 12.01 -28.07 -6.96
N TRP A 21 11.73 -29.32 -6.59
CA TRP A 21 10.84 -30.20 -7.33
C TRP A 21 9.41 -29.66 -7.33
N GLN A 22 8.75 -29.83 -8.47
CA GLN A 22 7.35 -29.51 -8.70
C GLN A 22 6.55 -30.79 -8.91
N VAL A 23 5.29 -30.81 -8.47
CA VAL A 23 4.35 -31.87 -8.78
C VAL A 23 3.19 -31.30 -9.58
N ARG A 24 2.68 -32.06 -10.56
CA ARG A 24 1.43 -31.76 -11.25
C ARG A 24 0.63 -33.00 -11.55
N ILE A 25 -0.68 -32.89 -11.54
CA ILE A 25 -1.62 -33.92 -11.95
C ILE A 25 -2.68 -33.30 -12.88
N PHE A 26 -3.18 -34.09 -13.84
CA PHE A 26 -4.27 -33.69 -14.71
C PHE A 26 -5.59 -34.29 -14.20
N ILE A 27 -6.52 -33.45 -13.71
CA ILE A 27 -7.81 -33.85 -13.12
C ILE A 27 -8.90 -32.93 -13.68
N HIS A 28 -10.05 -33.49 -14.07
CA HIS A 28 -11.20 -32.75 -14.58
C HIS A 28 -10.89 -31.69 -15.64
N GLY A 29 -10.05 -32.06 -16.62
CA GLY A 29 -9.75 -31.20 -17.78
C GLY A 29 -8.69 -30.11 -17.51
N ARG A 30 -8.06 -30.05 -16.34
CA ARG A 30 -7.02 -29.06 -15.99
C ARG A 30 -5.84 -29.67 -15.25
N TYR A 31 -4.69 -28.98 -15.34
CA TYR A 31 -3.52 -29.32 -14.54
C TYR A 31 -3.59 -28.64 -13.19
N ILE A 32 -3.39 -29.41 -12.12
CA ILE A 32 -3.19 -28.92 -10.77
C ILE A 32 -1.75 -29.26 -10.38
N GLY A 33 -0.98 -28.29 -9.85
CA GLY A 33 0.39 -28.53 -9.45
C GLY A 33 0.90 -27.52 -8.43
N ARG A 34 1.97 -27.90 -7.71
CA ARG A 34 2.64 -27.01 -6.76
C ARG A 34 4.11 -27.37 -6.60
N SER A 35 4.87 -26.47 -5.95
CA SER A 35 6.23 -26.75 -5.50
C SER A 35 6.21 -27.67 -4.28
N LEU A 36 7.09 -28.68 -4.28
CA LEU A 36 7.29 -29.60 -3.15
C LEU A 36 8.30 -29.06 -2.13
N LYS A 37 8.92 -27.90 -2.41
CA LYS A 37 9.87 -27.20 -1.53
C LYS A 37 11.08 -28.05 -1.08
N THR A 38 11.40 -29.11 -1.82
CA THR A 38 12.56 -29.97 -1.61
C THR A 38 13.43 -30.06 -2.85
N THR A 39 14.74 -30.26 -2.65
CA THR A 39 15.73 -30.52 -3.70
C THR A 39 15.99 -32.01 -3.89
N GLU A 40 15.61 -32.84 -2.91
CA GLU A 40 15.83 -34.27 -2.86
C GLU A 40 14.70 -35.03 -3.57
N VAL A 41 15.09 -36.00 -4.42
CA VAL A 41 14.13 -36.80 -5.19
C VAL A 41 13.28 -37.73 -4.32
N SER A 42 13.86 -38.28 -3.27
CA SER A 42 13.17 -39.16 -2.31
C SER A 42 12.04 -38.44 -1.60
N GLU A 43 12.33 -37.25 -1.07
CA GLU A 43 11.34 -36.39 -0.42
C GLU A 43 10.27 -35.88 -1.43
N ALA A 44 10.69 -35.58 -2.66
CA ALA A 44 9.77 -35.18 -3.71
C ALA A 44 8.76 -36.29 -4.06
N LYS A 45 9.18 -37.57 -4.06
CA LYS A 45 8.29 -38.71 -4.25
C LYS A 45 7.28 -38.87 -3.12
N VAL A 46 7.72 -38.70 -1.86
CA VAL A 46 6.82 -38.69 -0.68
C VAL A 46 5.84 -37.52 -0.75
N GLY A 47 6.35 -36.30 -1.04
CA GLY A 47 5.52 -35.12 -1.22
C GLY A 47 4.51 -35.25 -2.36
N ALA A 48 4.84 -35.96 -3.43
CA ALA A 48 3.93 -36.25 -4.54
C ALA A 48 2.83 -37.26 -4.16
N LYS A 49 3.15 -38.29 -3.34
CA LYS A 49 2.14 -39.20 -2.76
C LYS A 49 1.14 -38.46 -1.90
N ASN A 50 1.62 -37.65 -0.97
CA ASN A 50 0.77 -36.79 -0.12
C ASN A 50 -0.08 -35.82 -0.96
N PHE A 51 0.50 -35.24 -2.02
CA PHE A 51 -0.24 -34.38 -2.95
C PHE A 51 -1.35 -35.14 -3.66
N TYR A 52 -1.11 -36.37 -4.10
CA TYR A 52 -2.09 -37.21 -4.75
C TYR A 52 -3.23 -37.62 -3.81
N GLU A 53 -2.89 -38.09 -2.62
CA GLU A 53 -3.87 -38.44 -1.60
C GLU A 53 -4.77 -37.25 -1.23
N ILE A 54 -4.20 -36.07 -1.09
CA ILE A 54 -4.93 -34.84 -0.82
C ILE A 54 -5.86 -34.46 -1.96
N HIS A 55 -5.48 -34.58 -3.21
CA HIS A 55 -6.27 -34.05 -4.33
C HIS A 55 -7.19 -35.07 -5.02
N VAL A 56 -6.91 -36.37 -4.91
CA VAL A 56 -7.69 -37.41 -5.60
C VAL A 56 -8.65 -38.14 -4.63
N MET A 57 -8.19 -38.49 -3.45
CA MET A 57 -9.10 -39.09 -2.46
C MET A 57 -10.18 -38.12 -1.97
N ARG A 58 -9.88 -36.80 -1.94
CA ARG A 58 -10.89 -35.78 -1.58
C ARG A 58 -12.00 -35.58 -2.61
N GLY A 59 -11.77 -35.86 -3.89
CA GLY A 59 -12.81 -35.81 -4.91
C GLY A 59 -13.84 -36.92 -4.79
N GLN A 60 -13.53 -38.02 -4.10
CA GLN A 60 -14.41 -39.16 -3.88
C GLN A 60 -15.06 -39.21 -2.48
N VAL A 61 -14.52 -38.44 -1.50
CA VAL A 61 -14.94 -38.51 -0.09
C VAL A 61 -16.00 -37.47 0.31
N ASN A 62 -16.42 -36.59 -0.58
CA ASN A 62 -17.52 -35.66 -0.28
C ASN A 62 -18.91 -36.35 -0.15
N SER A 63 -19.00 -37.70 -0.26
CA SER A 63 -20.25 -38.44 -0.08
C SER A 63 -20.30 -39.38 1.12
N VAL A 64 -19.23 -39.58 1.86
CA VAL A 64 -19.22 -40.46 3.04
C VAL A 64 -18.18 -39.96 4.04
N MET A 65 -18.62 -39.47 5.17
CA MET A 65 -17.98 -39.46 6.49
C MET A 65 -18.32 -38.18 7.29
N ALA A 66 -19.40 -38.26 7.98
CA ALA A 66 -19.64 -37.54 9.22
C ALA A 66 -19.31 -38.50 10.39
N SER A 67 -18.02 -38.75 10.68
CA SER A 67 -17.59 -39.32 11.99
C SER A 67 -16.10 -39.66 11.92
N ASP A 68 -15.21 -38.82 12.50
CA ASP A 68 -14.10 -39.21 13.36
C ASP A 68 -13.24 -37.98 13.70
N PHE A 69 -13.09 -37.71 14.96
CA PHE A 69 -12.82 -36.35 15.49
C PHE A 69 -11.35 -35.92 15.55
N ASP A 70 -10.31 -36.72 15.29
CA ASP A 70 -8.90 -36.31 15.48
C ASP A 70 -8.04 -36.22 14.21
N HIS A 71 -8.33 -36.97 13.16
CA HIS A 71 -7.74 -36.71 11.83
C HIS A 71 -8.31 -35.45 11.15
N ALA A 72 -9.39 -34.89 11.68
CA ALA A 72 -10.11 -33.74 11.16
C ALA A 72 -9.35 -32.40 11.31
N ALA A 73 -8.41 -32.25 12.26
CA ALA A 73 -7.71 -30.99 12.47
C ALA A 73 -6.59 -30.74 11.43
N VAL A 74 -5.76 -31.75 11.16
CA VAL A 74 -4.69 -31.66 10.13
C VAL A 74 -5.30 -31.47 8.75
N ASN A 75 -6.44 -32.15 8.52
CA ASN A 75 -7.18 -32.05 7.26
C ASN A 75 -7.84 -30.67 7.08
N ARG A 76 -8.29 -30.04 8.17
CA ARG A 76 -8.87 -28.68 8.16
C ARG A 76 -7.87 -27.59 7.82
N GLN A 77 -6.66 -27.66 8.41
CA GLN A 77 -5.60 -26.69 8.15
C GLN A 77 -5.11 -26.74 6.70
N ALA A 78 -4.91 -27.96 6.16
CA ALA A 78 -4.53 -28.14 4.77
C ALA A 78 -5.63 -27.62 3.82
N TYR A 79 -6.90 -27.88 4.12
CA TYR A 79 -8.01 -27.38 3.32
C TYR A 79 -8.15 -25.86 3.38
N LEU A 80 -7.96 -25.24 4.54
CA LEU A 80 -7.93 -23.77 4.64
C LEU A 80 -6.78 -23.17 3.82
N HIS A 81 -5.62 -23.83 3.81
CA HIS A 81 -4.47 -23.39 3.03
C HIS A 81 -4.79 -23.44 1.53
N ASP A 82 -5.39 -24.52 1.05
CA ASP A 82 -5.79 -24.67 -0.35
C ASP A 82 -6.82 -23.59 -0.77
N LEU A 83 -7.75 -23.25 0.13
CA LEU A 83 -8.72 -22.16 -0.11
C LEU A 83 -8.05 -20.78 -0.19
N ILE A 84 -7.08 -20.53 0.69
CA ILE A 84 -6.29 -19.29 0.66
C ILE A 84 -5.50 -19.20 -0.64
N ASP A 85 -4.86 -20.28 -1.07
CA ASP A 85 -4.12 -20.34 -2.34
C ASP A 85 -5.04 -20.06 -3.53
N GLU A 86 -6.28 -20.56 -3.52
CA GLU A 86 -7.26 -20.30 -4.59
C GLU A 86 -7.68 -18.81 -4.60
N VAL A 87 -7.91 -18.20 -3.43
CA VAL A 87 -8.19 -16.75 -3.35
C VAL A 87 -6.98 -15.95 -3.87
N LEU A 88 -5.77 -16.34 -3.48
CA LEU A 88 -4.55 -15.65 -3.90
C LEU A 88 -4.29 -15.82 -5.41
N PHE A 89 -4.59 -16.99 -5.96
CA PHE A 89 -4.50 -17.20 -7.40
C PHE A 89 -5.43 -16.25 -8.16
N ALA A 90 -6.70 -16.15 -7.73
CA ALA A 90 -7.66 -15.21 -8.33
C ALA A 90 -7.23 -13.74 -8.20
N GLU A 91 -6.60 -13.36 -7.08
CA GLU A 91 -6.04 -12.00 -6.93
C GLU A 91 -4.82 -11.78 -7.83
N GLN A 92 -3.99 -12.80 -8.04
CA GLN A 92 -2.84 -12.71 -8.95
C GLN A 92 -3.28 -12.57 -10.41
N GLU A 93 -4.33 -13.26 -10.84
CA GLU A 93 -4.92 -13.05 -12.16
C GLU A 93 -5.39 -11.62 -12.37
N LYS A 94 -5.97 -10.98 -11.32
CA LYS A 94 -6.34 -9.57 -11.37
C LYS A 94 -5.12 -8.65 -11.53
N VAL A 95 -3.97 -9.01 -10.96
CA VAL A 95 -2.71 -8.27 -11.20
C VAL A 95 -2.29 -8.40 -12.65
N GLN A 96 -2.38 -9.61 -13.25
CA GLN A 96 -2.02 -9.84 -14.66
C GLN A 96 -2.92 -9.07 -15.63
N ARG A 97 -4.20 -8.85 -15.26
CA ARG A 97 -5.16 -8.05 -16.03
C ARG A 97 -5.13 -6.55 -15.69
N ASP A 98 -4.15 -6.09 -14.90
CA ASP A 98 -4.04 -4.71 -14.41
C ASP A 98 -5.27 -4.18 -13.65
N GLU A 99 -6.15 -5.06 -13.15
CA GLU A 99 -7.31 -4.68 -12.33
C GLU A 99 -6.89 -4.18 -10.94
N ILE A 100 -5.83 -4.79 -10.37
CA ILE A 100 -5.24 -4.41 -9.10
C ILE A 100 -3.72 -4.35 -9.21
N LYS A 101 -3.10 -3.51 -8.36
CA LYS A 101 -1.64 -3.42 -8.31
C LYS A 101 -1.02 -4.59 -7.54
N HIS A 102 0.18 -4.99 -7.92
CA HIS A 102 0.95 -6.03 -7.22
C HIS A 102 1.03 -5.81 -5.71
N GLY A 103 1.18 -4.55 -5.25
CA GLY A 103 1.17 -4.24 -3.81
C GLY A 103 -0.13 -4.63 -3.09
N SER A 104 -1.28 -4.57 -3.77
CA SER A 104 -2.57 -5.02 -3.20
C SER A 104 -2.62 -6.54 -3.05
N TYR A 105 -2.08 -7.28 -4.01
CA TYR A 105 -1.90 -8.72 -3.93
C TYR A 105 -0.98 -9.12 -2.76
N VAL A 106 0.18 -8.46 -2.63
CA VAL A 106 1.11 -8.72 -1.52
C VAL A 106 0.43 -8.51 -0.16
N MET A 107 -0.35 -7.43 -0.02
CA MET A 107 -1.09 -7.17 1.23
C MET A 107 -2.22 -8.18 1.47
N ALA A 108 -2.89 -8.67 0.42
CA ALA A 108 -3.87 -9.75 0.54
C ALA A 108 -3.20 -11.04 1.02
N LYS A 109 -2.05 -11.38 0.43
CA LYS A 109 -1.24 -12.55 0.80
C LYS A 109 -0.82 -12.51 2.28
N ILE A 110 -0.21 -11.40 2.71
CA ILE A 110 0.23 -11.22 4.11
C ILE A 110 -0.95 -11.39 5.09
N ARG A 111 -2.14 -10.88 4.75
CA ARG A 111 -3.31 -11.00 5.62
C ARG A 111 -3.88 -12.40 5.64
N LEU A 112 -4.00 -13.05 4.48
CA LEU A 112 -4.58 -14.38 4.35
C LEU A 112 -3.69 -15.46 4.95
N GLU A 113 -2.40 -15.45 4.63
CA GLU A 113 -1.43 -16.42 5.15
C GLU A 113 -1.01 -16.13 6.61
N GLY A 114 -1.26 -14.90 7.10
CA GLY A 114 -0.97 -14.48 8.47
C GLY A 114 -2.15 -14.69 9.42
N LEU A 115 -2.66 -13.59 9.99
CA LEU A 115 -3.65 -13.64 11.07
C LEU A 115 -5.01 -14.26 10.67
N ILE A 116 -5.39 -14.25 9.39
CA ILE A 116 -6.60 -14.96 8.94
C ILE A 116 -6.38 -16.46 9.07
N PHE A 117 -5.26 -16.98 8.54
CA PHE A 117 -4.93 -18.39 8.70
C PHE A 117 -4.77 -18.76 10.17
N GLU A 118 -4.03 -17.96 10.97
CA GLU A 118 -3.80 -18.18 12.40
C GLU A 118 -5.11 -18.37 13.17
N PHE A 119 -6.12 -17.55 12.92
CA PHE A 119 -7.40 -17.62 13.60
C PHE A 119 -8.29 -18.77 13.10
N PHE A 120 -8.42 -18.92 11.77
CA PHE A 120 -9.38 -19.85 11.20
C PHE A 120 -8.87 -21.29 11.07
N LYS A 121 -7.55 -21.56 11.24
CA LYS A 121 -6.99 -22.90 11.08
C LYS A 121 -7.60 -23.96 12.00
N ASN A 122 -8.11 -23.56 13.16
CA ASN A 122 -8.73 -24.43 14.16
C ASN A 122 -10.27 -24.35 14.16
N GLN A 123 -10.84 -23.47 13.32
CA GLN A 123 -12.30 -23.28 13.25
C GLN A 123 -12.94 -24.28 12.28
N ALA A 124 -14.19 -24.68 12.58
CA ALA A 124 -15.00 -25.43 11.65
C ALA A 124 -15.55 -24.48 10.56
N LEU A 125 -14.96 -24.54 9.35
CA LEU A 125 -15.25 -23.59 8.28
C LEU A 125 -16.73 -23.54 7.87
N ASN A 126 -17.47 -24.64 8.05
CA ASN A 126 -18.90 -24.72 7.79
C ASN A 126 -19.78 -24.09 8.90
N LYS A 127 -19.17 -23.71 10.03
CA LYS A 127 -19.87 -23.09 11.17
C LYS A 127 -19.55 -21.60 11.33
N ILE A 128 -18.80 -21.01 10.38
CA ILE A 128 -18.47 -19.58 10.45
C ILE A 128 -19.77 -18.77 10.29
N ASN A 129 -20.14 -18.05 11.35
CA ASN A 129 -21.27 -17.16 11.43
C ASN A 129 -20.84 -15.74 11.85
N ALA A 130 -21.79 -14.85 12.09
CA ALA A 130 -21.50 -13.47 12.51
C ALA A 130 -20.80 -13.40 13.87
N GLU A 131 -21.05 -14.34 14.78
CA GLU A 131 -20.42 -14.43 16.10
C GLU A 131 -18.93 -14.74 15.97
N VAL A 132 -18.56 -15.78 15.21
CA VAL A 132 -17.14 -16.11 14.89
C VAL A 132 -16.41 -14.94 14.23
N LEU A 133 -17.10 -14.15 13.37
CA LEU A 133 -16.52 -12.93 12.83
C LEU A 133 -16.32 -11.84 13.90
N GLY A 134 -17.19 -11.77 14.90
CA GLY A 134 -17.03 -10.94 16.09
C GLY A 134 -15.80 -11.34 16.91
N GLU A 135 -15.62 -12.63 17.17
CA GLU A 135 -14.44 -13.18 17.84
C GLU A 135 -13.14 -12.86 17.06
N PHE A 136 -13.19 -12.97 15.73
CA PHE A 136 -12.05 -12.60 14.89
C PHE A 136 -11.69 -11.12 15.01
N ILE A 137 -12.68 -10.23 15.09
CA ILE A 137 -12.44 -8.80 15.34
C ILE A 137 -11.81 -8.59 16.72
N THR A 138 -12.29 -9.29 17.75
CA THR A 138 -11.70 -9.24 19.11
C THR A 138 -10.24 -9.69 19.09
N PHE A 139 -9.95 -10.83 18.45
CA PHE A 139 -8.58 -11.34 18.25
C PHE A 139 -7.66 -10.30 17.57
N LEU A 140 -8.13 -9.64 16.50
CA LEU A 140 -7.37 -8.60 15.81
C LEU A 140 -7.19 -7.34 16.68
N THR A 141 -8.15 -7.02 17.55
CA THR A 141 -8.11 -5.90 18.49
C THR A 141 -7.08 -6.14 19.59
N GLU A 142 -6.99 -7.36 20.12
CA GLU A 142 -5.98 -7.78 21.09
C GLU A 142 -4.55 -7.67 20.53
N LYS A 143 -4.37 -7.87 19.20
CA LYS A 143 -3.11 -7.58 18.50
C LYS A 143 -2.84 -6.07 18.34
N LYS A 144 -3.66 -5.20 18.95
CA LYS A 144 -3.55 -3.72 18.91
C LYS A 144 -3.55 -3.14 17.49
N LEU A 145 -4.29 -3.73 16.57
CA LEU A 145 -4.39 -3.24 15.21
C LEU A 145 -5.37 -2.06 15.13
N ALA A 146 -5.02 -1.07 14.30
CA ALA A 146 -5.93 0.04 14.00
C ALA A 146 -7.20 -0.45 13.29
N VAL A 147 -8.35 0.18 13.55
CA VAL A 147 -9.65 -0.19 12.98
C VAL A 147 -9.61 -0.29 11.45
N SER A 148 -8.92 0.63 10.78
CA SER A 148 -8.74 0.59 9.31
C SER A 148 -7.95 -0.64 8.84
N THR A 149 -7.01 -1.13 9.65
CA THR A 149 -6.28 -2.37 9.38
C THR A 149 -7.20 -3.57 9.56
N ILE A 150 -8.01 -3.60 10.62
CA ILE A 150 -9.02 -4.65 10.87
C ILE A 150 -10.02 -4.69 9.71
N GLN A 151 -10.52 -3.55 9.23
CA GLN A 151 -11.37 -3.48 8.03
C GLN A 151 -10.71 -4.14 6.81
N GLY A 152 -9.39 -3.96 6.66
CA GLY A 152 -8.61 -4.61 5.61
C GLY A 152 -8.52 -6.13 5.76
N TYR A 153 -8.44 -6.67 6.98
CA TYR A 153 -8.55 -8.10 7.27
C TYR A 153 -9.96 -8.62 6.94
N MET A 154 -11.00 -7.93 7.40
CA MET A 154 -12.40 -8.31 7.13
C MET A 154 -12.72 -8.33 5.64
N ALA A 155 -12.12 -7.43 4.85
CA ALA A 155 -12.26 -7.44 3.39
C ALA A 155 -11.66 -8.69 2.73
N GLN A 156 -10.53 -9.20 3.22
CA GLN A 156 -9.95 -10.45 2.72
C GLN A 156 -10.73 -11.68 3.22
N THR A 157 -11.14 -11.68 4.48
CA THR A 157 -12.02 -12.74 5.04
C THR A 157 -13.30 -12.86 4.24
N ARG A 158 -13.91 -11.74 3.81
CA ARG A 158 -15.09 -11.77 2.94
C ARG A 158 -14.85 -12.49 1.62
N LYS A 159 -13.65 -12.36 1.03
CA LYS A 159 -13.31 -13.09 -0.22
C LYS A 159 -13.23 -14.60 0.04
N LEU A 160 -12.60 -14.99 1.16
CA LEU A 160 -12.52 -16.38 1.58
C LEU A 160 -13.91 -16.98 1.81
N LEU A 161 -14.80 -16.27 2.53
CA LEU A 161 -16.17 -16.75 2.79
C LEU A 161 -17.01 -16.82 1.50
N LYS A 162 -16.83 -15.90 0.56
CA LYS A 162 -17.47 -16.00 -0.76
C LYS A 162 -16.98 -17.22 -1.54
N LEU A 163 -15.73 -17.63 -1.38
CA LEU A 163 -15.22 -18.86 -1.98
C LEU A 163 -15.83 -20.09 -1.31
N LEU A 164 -15.91 -20.11 0.03
CA LEU A 164 -16.58 -21.18 0.79
C LEU A 164 -18.04 -21.34 0.38
N HIS A 165 -18.77 -20.23 0.18
CA HIS A 165 -20.14 -20.26 -0.31
C HIS A 165 -20.23 -20.82 -1.74
N ARG A 166 -19.37 -20.43 -2.65
CA ARG A 166 -19.33 -21.00 -4.02
C ARG A 166 -18.99 -22.48 -4.05
N LYS A 167 -18.26 -22.97 -3.04
CA LYS A 167 -17.93 -24.38 -2.87
C LYS A 167 -18.98 -25.14 -2.03
N GLU A 168 -20.11 -24.51 -1.72
CA GLU A 168 -21.21 -25.07 -0.95
C GLU A 168 -20.80 -25.56 0.46
N VAL A 169 -19.66 -25.07 0.99
CA VAL A 169 -19.20 -25.37 2.36
C VAL A 169 -20.04 -24.61 3.39
N ILE A 170 -20.46 -23.39 3.04
CA ILE A 170 -21.41 -22.59 3.81
C ILE A 170 -22.62 -22.24 2.94
N GLN A 171 -23.82 -22.28 3.53
CA GLN A 171 -25.05 -21.98 2.81
C GLN A 171 -25.18 -20.50 2.45
N THR A 172 -24.75 -19.61 3.33
CA THR A 172 -24.82 -18.17 3.15
C THR A 172 -23.55 -17.50 3.64
N VAL A 173 -23.17 -16.38 3.03
CA VAL A 173 -22.08 -15.54 3.55
C VAL A 173 -22.59 -14.76 4.75
N PRO A 174 -22.01 -14.92 5.95
CA PRO A 174 -22.47 -14.22 7.15
C PRO A 174 -22.45 -12.72 7.01
N SER A 175 -23.33 -12.03 7.75
CA SER A 175 -23.27 -10.57 7.88
C SER A 175 -21.99 -10.14 8.58
N PHE A 176 -21.31 -9.13 8.04
CA PHE A 176 -20.08 -8.60 8.62
C PHE A 176 -20.40 -7.47 9.59
N PRO A 177 -19.85 -7.50 10.81
CA PRO A 177 -19.99 -6.40 11.74
C PRO A 177 -19.47 -5.09 11.14
N THR A 178 -20.20 -3.99 11.37
CA THR A 178 -19.83 -2.67 10.89
C THR A 178 -18.81 -2.05 11.83
N LEU A 179 -17.60 -1.80 11.32
CA LEU A 179 -16.53 -1.13 12.06
C LEU A 179 -16.48 0.34 11.67
N LYS A 180 -16.73 1.23 12.63
CA LYS A 180 -16.60 2.68 12.43
C LYS A 180 -15.16 3.10 12.74
N ALA A 181 -14.35 3.33 11.70
CA ALA A 181 -13.04 3.95 11.88
C ALA A 181 -13.23 5.45 12.13
N GLN A 182 -12.66 5.95 13.21
CA GLN A 182 -12.51 7.39 13.37
C GLN A 182 -11.49 7.88 12.35
N LEU A 183 -11.92 8.80 11.51
CA LEU A 183 -11.07 9.40 10.51
C LEU A 183 -10.27 10.50 11.19
N THR A 184 -9.10 10.17 11.64
CA THR A 184 -8.15 11.16 12.14
C THR A 184 -7.29 11.66 10.98
N SER A 185 -7.46 12.94 10.62
CA SER A 185 -6.53 13.61 9.72
C SER A 185 -5.17 13.75 10.43
N ARG A 186 -4.09 13.50 9.68
CA ARG A 186 -2.73 13.78 10.19
C ARG A 186 -2.45 15.28 10.37
N GLY A 187 -3.38 16.10 9.96
CA GLY A 187 -3.31 17.56 10.03
C GLY A 187 -2.40 18.17 8.97
N ALA A 188 -2.79 19.35 8.52
CA ALA A 188 -1.95 20.26 7.75
C ALA A 188 -1.04 21.06 8.68
N PHE A 189 0.00 21.67 8.13
CA PHE A 189 0.79 22.68 8.82
C PHE A 189 0.15 24.07 8.65
N THR A 190 0.20 24.89 9.69
CA THR A 190 -0.08 26.31 9.57
C THR A 190 1.00 27.01 8.73
N LEU A 191 0.73 28.22 8.26
CA LEU A 191 1.72 28.99 7.50
C LEU A 191 2.97 29.29 8.35
N THR A 192 2.80 29.52 9.64
CA THR A 192 3.91 29.77 10.59
C THR A 192 4.77 28.52 10.78
N GLU A 193 4.15 27.36 11.01
CA GLU A 193 4.84 26.08 11.11
C GLU A 193 5.55 25.73 9.80
N TYR A 194 4.90 25.93 8.66
CA TYR A 194 5.52 25.67 7.35
C TYR A 194 6.76 26.52 7.11
N ARG A 195 6.71 27.83 7.45
CA ARG A 195 7.88 28.72 7.38
C ARG A 195 8.99 28.29 8.35
N ALA A 196 8.65 27.81 9.54
CA ALA A 196 9.61 27.26 10.50
C ALA A 196 10.28 25.99 9.97
N ILE A 197 9.50 25.06 9.36
CA ILE A 197 10.02 23.86 8.70
C ILE A 197 11.04 24.23 7.60
N LEU A 198 10.72 25.20 6.76
CA LEU A 198 11.63 25.63 5.69
C LEU A 198 12.93 26.26 6.22
N ARG A 199 12.86 27.04 7.30
CA ARG A 199 14.05 27.59 7.94
C ARG A 199 14.89 26.49 8.57
N LYS A 200 14.28 25.60 9.37
CA LYS A 200 14.98 24.50 10.04
C LYS A 200 15.62 23.54 9.03
N SER A 201 14.95 23.20 7.94
CA SER A 201 15.51 22.32 6.90
C SER A 201 16.75 22.92 6.22
N LYS A 202 16.85 24.25 6.13
CA LYS A 202 18.08 24.93 5.64
C LYS A 202 19.19 24.89 6.68
N THR A 203 18.88 25.16 7.95
CA THR A 203 19.84 25.17 9.06
C THR A 203 20.45 23.78 9.28
N LEU A 204 19.67 22.72 9.12
CA LEU A 204 20.12 21.35 9.33
C LEU A 204 20.85 20.75 8.09
N ARG A 205 20.92 21.45 6.95
CA ARG A 205 21.56 20.94 5.75
C ARG A 205 23.00 20.50 6.03
N GLY A 206 23.34 19.25 5.69
CA GLY A 206 24.66 18.69 5.91
C GLY A 206 25.01 18.36 7.35
N VAL A 207 24.12 18.64 8.31
CA VAL A 207 24.33 18.27 9.71
C VAL A 207 24.21 16.75 9.84
N THR A 208 25.19 16.13 10.52
CA THR A 208 25.21 14.71 10.80
C THR A 208 24.34 14.39 12.02
N PHE A 209 23.57 13.35 11.94
CA PHE A 209 22.80 12.83 13.08
C PHE A 209 23.71 12.18 14.10
N THR A 210 23.48 12.48 15.34
CA THR A 210 24.21 11.92 16.48
C THR A 210 23.41 10.88 17.26
N ASP A 211 22.07 10.93 17.18
CA ASP A 211 21.19 10.03 17.91
C ASP A 211 20.57 8.97 16.96
N TRP A 212 21.31 7.92 16.73
CA TRP A 212 20.91 6.76 15.93
C TRP A 212 20.29 5.70 16.83
N GLY A 213 18.97 5.70 16.93
CA GLY A 213 18.28 4.56 17.52
C GLY A 213 18.43 3.30 16.65
N ALA A 214 18.35 2.12 17.27
CA ALA A 214 18.45 0.82 16.58
C ALA A 214 17.51 0.66 15.36
N ARG A 215 16.41 1.42 15.33
CA ARG A 215 15.44 1.41 14.22
C ARG A 215 15.94 2.08 12.94
N GLN A 216 17.00 2.89 12.99
CA GLN A 216 17.59 3.59 11.84
C GLN A 216 18.87 2.93 11.33
N ALA A 217 19.30 1.82 11.90
CA ALA A 217 20.53 1.11 11.53
C ALA A 217 20.57 0.67 10.05
N TRP A 218 19.39 0.55 9.40
CA TRP A 218 19.26 0.21 7.99
C TRP A 218 19.55 1.37 7.04
N ILE A 219 19.63 2.62 7.53
CA ILE A 219 19.91 3.80 6.69
C ILE A 219 21.38 3.75 6.29
N LYS A 220 21.65 3.83 4.99
CA LYS A 220 23.02 3.86 4.46
C LYS A 220 23.80 5.01 5.07
N ARG A 221 25.10 4.80 5.28
CA ARG A 221 26.00 5.80 5.85
C ARG A 221 25.96 7.14 5.14
N ASP A 222 25.74 7.13 3.81
CA ASP A 222 25.65 8.34 2.97
C ASP A 222 24.44 9.23 3.33
N TYR A 223 23.44 8.67 3.99
CA TYR A 223 22.25 9.38 4.44
C TYR A 223 22.26 9.74 5.92
N HIS A 224 23.39 9.58 6.60
CA HIS A 224 23.54 10.02 8.00
C HIS A 224 23.55 11.54 8.15
N GLN A 225 23.70 12.27 7.09
CA GLN A 225 23.58 13.73 7.06
C GLN A 225 22.21 14.15 6.53
N MET A 226 21.74 15.31 7.00
CA MET A 226 20.54 15.93 6.44
C MET A 226 20.73 16.17 4.94
N PRO A 227 19.93 15.50 4.09
CA PRO A 227 20.09 15.64 2.64
C PRO A 227 19.87 17.08 2.18
N THR A 228 20.74 17.55 1.28
CA THR A 228 20.62 18.89 0.69
C THR A 228 19.28 19.11 0.01
N GLU A 229 18.74 18.07 -0.62
CA GLU A 229 17.50 18.09 -1.39
C GLU A 229 16.23 18.23 -0.55
N ILE A 230 16.29 17.97 0.77
CA ILE A 230 15.08 17.89 1.62
C ILE A 230 14.26 19.20 1.63
N ASN A 231 14.93 20.36 1.62
CA ASN A 231 14.22 21.64 1.57
C ASN A 231 13.48 21.83 0.24
N TRP A 232 14.08 21.46 -0.87
CA TRP A 232 13.44 21.52 -2.18
C TRP A 232 12.30 20.49 -2.29
N LEU A 233 12.50 19.28 -1.77
CA LEU A 233 11.47 18.25 -1.74
C LEU A 233 10.21 18.70 -0.97
N ILE A 234 10.40 19.29 0.22
CA ILE A 234 9.30 19.82 1.03
C ILE A 234 8.52 20.89 0.26
N ARG A 235 9.23 21.85 -0.34
CA ARG A 235 8.61 22.92 -1.12
C ARG A 235 7.94 22.40 -2.39
N PHE A 236 8.61 21.49 -3.10
CA PHE A 236 8.07 20.85 -4.30
C PHE A 236 6.76 20.12 -4.01
N MET A 237 6.69 19.33 -2.93
CA MET A 237 5.47 18.63 -2.54
C MET A 237 4.29 19.58 -2.27
N VAL A 238 4.54 20.71 -1.61
CA VAL A 238 3.50 21.69 -1.29
C VAL A 238 3.02 22.42 -2.54
N TYR A 239 3.91 22.77 -3.47
CA TYR A 239 3.53 23.52 -4.65
C TYR A 239 3.06 22.68 -5.84
N THR A 240 3.24 21.34 -5.79
CA THR A 240 2.83 20.41 -6.86
C THR A 240 1.71 19.47 -6.45
N PHE A 241 1.28 19.46 -5.20
CA PHE A 241 0.25 18.55 -4.67
C PHE A 241 0.60 17.06 -4.76
N VAL A 242 1.83 16.67 -5.06
CA VAL A 242 2.23 15.28 -5.23
C VAL A 242 2.15 14.49 -3.93
N ARG A 243 1.89 13.19 -4.04
CA ARG A 243 1.94 12.28 -2.89
C ARG A 243 3.39 11.89 -2.60
N PRO A 244 3.73 11.51 -1.36
CA PRO A 244 5.06 10.96 -1.07
C PRO A 244 5.45 9.82 -2.02
N GLY A 245 4.50 8.96 -2.37
CA GLY A 245 4.74 7.87 -3.32
C GLY A 245 5.14 8.31 -4.73
N ASP A 246 4.73 9.50 -5.17
CA ASP A 246 5.12 10.04 -6.47
C ASP A 246 6.60 10.45 -6.48
N ILE A 247 7.11 10.97 -5.35
CA ILE A 247 8.51 11.43 -5.21
C ILE A 247 9.51 10.34 -5.56
N ARG A 248 9.22 9.09 -5.20
CA ARG A 248 10.13 7.97 -5.52
C ARG A 248 10.17 7.60 -7.00
N GLN A 249 9.19 8.01 -7.80
CA GLN A 249 9.02 7.57 -9.19
C GLN A 249 9.14 8.70 -10.21
N ILE A 250 9.09 9.95 -9.75
CA ILE A 250 9.13 11.11 -10.64
C ILE A 250 10.53 11.26 -11.24
N LYS A 251 10.59 11.30 -12.58
CA LYS A 251 11.79 11.55 -13.37
C LYS A 251 11.70 12.91 -14.05
N ASN A 252 12.81 13.46 -14.49
CA ASN A 252 12.87 14.75 -15.16
C ASN A 252 11.95 14.81 -16.38
N LYS A 253 11.89 13.76 -17.19
CA LYS A 253 10.99 13.64 -18.36
C LYS A 253 9.49 13.71 -18.04
N HIS A 254 9.10 13.54 -16.78
CA HIS A 254 7.72 13.65 -16.34
C HIS A 254 7.31 15.09 -16.02
N ILE A 255 8.24 16.04 -16.13
CA ILE A 255 8.04 17.45 -15.78
C ILE A 255 8.37 18.32 -16.99
N GLU A 256 7.39 19.11 -17.40
CA GLU A 256 7.54 20.12 -18.43
C GLU A 256 7.34 21.51 -17.81
N ILE A 257 8.27 22.42 -18.08
CA ILE A 257 8.17 23.82 -17.65
C ILE A 257 7.35 24.59 -18.70
N ILE A 258 6.18 25.06 -18.31
CA ILE A 258 5.34 25.91 -19.15
C ILE A 258 5.63 27.37 -18.82
N ARG A 259 6.02 28.14 -19.86
CA ARG A 259 6.26 29.58 -19.77
C ARG A 259 5.27 30.31 -20.69
N GLY A 260 4.57 31.28 -20.15
CA GLY A 260 3.56 32.03 -20.84
C GLY A 260 2.92 33.04 -19.88
N PRO A 261 1.65 33.41 -20.07
CA PRO A 261 0.90 34.26 -19.13
C PRO A 261 0.92 33.70 -17.71
N TYR A 262 0.98 32.37 -17.58
CA TYR A 262 1.19 31.64 -16.33
C TYR A 262 2.46 30.79 -16.42
N HIS A 263 3.24 30.83 -15.35
CA HIS A 263 4.43 29.98 -15.18
C HIS A 263 4.10 28.82 -14.26
N TYR A 264 4.25 27.57 -14.73
CA TYR A 264 3.97 26.38 -13.92
C TYR A 264 4.68 25.15 -14.49
N LEU A 265 4.74 24.10 -13.67
CA LEU A 265 5.17 22.77 -14.10
C LEU A 265 3.92 21.97 -14.51
N ARG A 266 3.96 21.36 -15.70
CA ARG A 266 3.05 20.30 -16.09
C ARG A 266 3.67 18.96 -15.72
N LEU A 267 2.98 18.17 -14.87
CA LEU A 267 3.47 16.91 -14.35
C LEU A 267 2.66 15.76 -14.94
N SER A 268 3.32 14.95 -15.76
CA SER A 268 2.80 13.69 -16.33
C SER A 268 3.32 12.52 -15.49
N LEU A 269 2.77 12.36 -14.28
CA LEU A 269 3.27 11.40 -13.31
C LEU A 269 2.94 9.95 -13.73
N PRO A 270 3.86 8.99 -13.48
CA PRO A 270 3.56 7.58 -13.65
C PRO A 270 2.30 7.19 -12.88
N GLU A 271 1.42 6.43 -13.50
CA GLU A 271 0.14 6.07 -12.92
C GLU A 271 0.28 5.34 -11.58
N VAL A 272 -0.16 5.97 -10.51
CA VAL A 272 -0.32 5.34 -9.20
C VAL A 272 -1.78 4.92 -8.94
N LYS A 273 -2.76 5.54 -9.59
CA LYS A 273 -4.21 5.22 -9.57
C LYS A 273 -4.87 5.89 -10.77
N ARG A 274 -6.03 5.45 -11.18
CA ARG A 274 -6.94 5.80 -12.30
C ARG A 274 -7.01 7.26 -12.83
N HIS A 275 -6.05 8.13 -12.51
CA HIS A 275 -6.03 9.53 -12.95
C HIS A 275 -4.95 9.70 -14.04
N LYS A 276 -5.36 9.70 -15.29
CA LYS A 276 -4.49 9.83 -16.47
C LYS A 276 -4.11 11.27 -16.83
N SER A 277 -4.81 12.27 -16.27
CA SER A 277 -4.56 13.67 -16.63
C SER A 277 -3.31 14.21 -15.96
N ALA A 278 -2.54 15.01 -16.72
CA ALA A 278 -1.45 15.79 -16.17
C ALA A 278 -1.96 16.74 -15.08
N THR A 279 -1.13 16.97 -14.08
CA THR A 279 -1.40 17.96 -13.03
C THR A 279 -0.54 19.19 -13.23
N VAL A 280 -0.98 20.32 -12.74
CA VAL A 280 -0.24 21.57 -12.81
C VAL A 280 0.19 22.03 -11.43
N SER A 281 1.37 22.64 -11.37
CA SER A 281 1.91 23.20 -10.14
C SER A 281 1.50 24.65 -9.93
N LEU A 282 1.76 25.16 -8.72
CA LEU A 282 1.84 26.59 -8.49
C LEU A 282 3.16 27.13 -9.05
N SER A 283 3.18 28.42 -9.41
CA SER A 283 4.33 29.09 -10.04
C SER A 283 5.67 28.90 -9.28
N PRO A 284 5.75 28.95 -7.94
CA PRO A 284 7.01 28.79 -7.24
C PRO A 284 7.69 27.42 -7.44
N ALA A 285 6.96 26.41 -7.90
CA ALA A 285 7.52 25.09 -8.18
C ALA A 285 8.53 25.11 -9.34
N VAL A 286 8.37 26.03 -10.30
CA VAL A 286 9.27 26.17 -11.45
C VAL A 286 10.69 26.45 -10.97
N HIS A 287 10.86 27.49 -10.18
CA HIS A 287 12.18 27.86 -9.64
C HIS A 287 12.78 26.76 -8.75
N ILE A 288 11.94 26.05 -7.99
CA ILE A 288 12.41 24.93 -7.17
C ILE A 288 12.95 23.81 -8.08
N PHE A 289 12.24 23.47 -9.13
CA PHE A 289 12.67 22.44 -10.06
C PHE A 289 13.96 22.83 -10.80
N GLU A 290 14.09 24.06 -11.23
CA GLU A 290 15.32 24.60 -11.84
C GLU A 290 16.51 24.51 -10.87
N GLN A 291 16.33 24.84 -9.57
CA GLN A 291 17.37 24.68 -8.56
C GLN A 291 17.76 23.20 -8.37
N VAL A 292 16.80 22.29 -8.37
CA VAL A 292 17.07 20.85 -8.27
C VAL A 292 17.85 20.38 -9.50
N LEU A 293 17.44 20.75 -10.70
CA LEU A 293 18.14 20.39 -11.94
C LEU A 293 19.58 20.90 -11.94
N SER A 294 19.82 22.16 -11.55
CA SER A 294 21.16 22.73 -11.47
C SER A 294 22.03 21.98 -10.45
N TYR A 295 21.50 21.65 -9.30
CA TYR A 295 22.19 20.88 -8.28
C TYR A 295 22.55 19.46 -8.78
N GLN A 296 21.63 18.82 -9.48
CA GLN A 296 21.86 17.49 -10.04
C GLN A 296 22.85 17.50 -11.19
N ALA A 297 22.77 18.50 -12.08
CA ALA A 297 23.71 18.66 -13.19
C ALA A 297 25.17 18.80 -12.70
N ALA A 298 25.38 19.54 -11.60
CA ALA A 298 26.70 19.66 -10.96
C ALA A 298 27.20 18.31 -10.39
N ARG A 299 26.38 17.32 -10.23
CA ARG A 299 26.67 15.96 -9.74
C ARG A 299 26.69 14.90 -10.84
N GLY A 300 26.54 15.30 -12.11
CA GLY A 300 26.51 14.39 -13.26
C GLY A 300 25.12 13.76 -13.54
N TYR A 301 24.05 14.28 -12.93
CA TYR A 301 22.67 13.87 -13.17
C TYR A 301 21.90 14.98 -13.91
N GLY A 302 20.61 14.81 -14.09
CA GLY A 302 19.73 15.81 -14.73
C GLY A 302 19.25 15.41 -16.12
N GLN A 303 19.61 14.19 -16.57
CA GLN A 303 19.10 13.64 -17.82
C GLN A 303 17.58 13.36 -17.70
N PRO A 304 16.84 13.26 -18.82
CA PRO A 304 15.40 13.01 -18.83
C PRO A 304 14.98 11.78 -18.02
N ASP A 305 15.79 10.72 -18.01
CA ASP A 305 15.51 9.47 -17.30
C ASP A 305 16.01 9.43 -15.85
N ASP A 306 16.72 10.47 -15.40
CA ASP A 306 17.12 10.59 -14.01
C ASP A 306 15.93 10.97 -13.13
N TYR A 307 15.98 10.50 -11.88
CA TYR A 307 14.97 10.86 -10.87
C TYR A 307 15.18 12.29 -10.38
N VAL A 308 14.09 13.01 -10.16
CA VAL A 308 14.11 14.41 -9.68
C VAL A 308 14.73 14.55 -8.30
N PHE A 309 14.56 13.55 -7.43
CA PHE A 309 15.13 13.54 -6.08
C PHE A 309 15.92 12.25 -5.85
N PHE A 310 17.09 12.38 -5.25
CA PHE A 310 18.01 11.27 -4.94
C PHE A 310 18.29 10.39 -6.17
N PRO A 311 18.82 10.96 -7.27
CA PRO A 311 19.03 10.21 -8.52
C PRO A 311 20.06 9.08 -8.36
N GLU A 312 20.99 9.18 -7.41
CA GLU A 312 21.99 8.17 -7.06
C GLU A 312 21.40 6.90 -6.43
N GLU A 313 20.19 6.98 -5.87
CA GLU A 313 19.61 5.85 -5.16
C GLU A 313 18.75 4.98 -6.09
N HIS A 314 19.25 3.79 -6.39
CA HIS A 314 18.54 2.83 -7.25
C HIS A 314 17.37 2.16 -6.54
N ASN A 315 17.47 1.91 -5.23
CA ASN A 315 16.38 1.37 -4.45
C ASN A 315 15.39 2.47 -4.05
N ARG A 316 14.41 2.70 -4.89
CA ARG A 316 13.44 3.78 -4.71
C ARG A 316 12.54 3.67 -3.46
N ARG A 317 12.54 2.53 -2.76
CA ARG A 317 11.88 2.40 -1.44
C ARG A 317 12.65 3.19 -0.38
N ILE A 318 13.97 3.10 -0.39
CA ILE A 318 14.85 3.81 0.56
C ILE A 318 14.66 5.33 0.45
N VAL A 319 14.41 5.88 -0.73
CA VAL A 319 14.18 7.32 -0.91
C VAL A 319 13.05 7.87 -0.03
N LEU A 320 11.93 7.15 0.07
CA LEU A 320 10.82 7.59 0.94
C LEU A 320 11.17 7.46 2.42
N ASP A 321 11.92 6.43 2.76
CA ASP A 321 12.32 6.19 4.13
C ASP A 321 13.32 7.26 4.59
N VAL A 322 14.31 7.60 3.76
CA VAL A 322 15.28 8.69 4.02
C VAL A 322 14.58 10.04 4.09
N ALA A 323 13.73 10.38 3.11
CA ALA A 323 13.01 11.64 3.10
C ALA A 323 12.05 11.75 4.29
N GLY A 324 11.36 10.65 4.62
CA GLY A 324 10.46 10.58 5.78
C GLY A 324 11.18 10.74 7.10
N TRP A 325 12.32 10.11 7.23
CA TRP A 325 13.18 10.21 8.40
C TRP A 325 13.78 11.63 8.56
N ALA A 326 14.35 12.21 7.51
CA ALA A 326 14.88 13.56 7.52
C ALA A 326 13.78 14.60 7.88
N PHE A 327 12.59 14.44 7.29
CA PHE A 327 11.45 15.27 7.61
C PHE A 327 10.98 15.11 9.06
N ASN A 328 10.94 13.88 9.56
CA ASN A 328 10.60 13.59 10.95
C ASN A 328 11.56 14.24 11.95
N TRP A 329 12.85 14.27 11.62
CA TRP A 329 13.83 15.00 12.43
C TRP A 329 13.49 16.50 12.51
N ILE A 330 13.26 17.15 11.35
CA ILE A 330 12.87 18.56 11.31
C ILE A 330 11.66 18.82 12.20
N LEU A 331 10.64 17.95 12.16
CA LEU A 331 9.44 18.09 12.97
C LEU A 331 9.70 17.94 14.48
N LYS A 332 10.58 17.02 14.86
CA LYS A 332 11.00 16.83 16.26
C LYS A 332 11.77 18.05 16.79
N GLU A 333 12.71 18.58 16.02
CA GLU A 333 13.47 19.78 16.36
C GLU A 333 12.59 21.03 16.57
N LEU A 334 11.41 21.03 15.99
CA LEU A 334 10.43 22.11 16.10
C LEU A 334 9.30 21.81 17.10
N ASP A 335 9.31 20.63 17.70
CA ASP A 335 8.24 20.12 18.58
C ASP A 335 6.84 20.19 17.95
N ILE A 336 6.75 19.91 16.65
CA ILE A 336 5.50 19.88 15.88
C ILE A 336 5.22 18.53 15.23
N LYS A 337 5.83 17.46 15.72
CA LYS A 337 5.66 16.12 15.21
C LYS A 337 4.23 15.61 15.38
N VAL A 338 3.60 15.92 16.50
CA VAL A 338 2.21 15.55 16.78
C VAL A 338 1.29 16.65 16.27
N GLY A 339 0.29 16.29 15.50
CA GLY A 339 -0.70 17.23 14.97
C GLY A 339 -1.80 17.57 15.99
N PRO A 340 -2.71 18.51 15.66
CA PRO A 340 -3.79 18.95 16.56
C PRO A 340 -4.73 17.83 17.01
N HIS A 341 -4.81 16.73 16.23
CA HIS A 341 -5.66 15.60 16.52
C HIS A 341 -4.91 14.43 17.20
N GLY A 342 -3.74 14.67 17.79
CA GLY A 342 -2.93 13.66 18.45
C GLY A 342 -2.30 12.63 17.51
N THR A 343 -2.34 12.85 16.19
CA THR A 343 -1.75 11.96 15.19
C THR A 343 -0.41 12.48 14.70
N ASP A 344 0.50 11.55 14.41
CA ASP A 344 1.82 11.86 13.88
C ASP A 344 1.75 12.48 12.49
N ARG A 345 2.33 13.66 12.35
CA ARG A 345 2.57 14.30 11.06
C ARG A 345 3.72 13.62 10.32
N THR A 346 3.60 13.50 9.01
CA THR A 346 4.55 12.82 8.13
C THR A 346 4.70 13.60 6.83
N LEU A 347 5.50 13.11 5.87
CA LEU A 347 5.55 13.68 4.53
C LEU A 347 4.15 13.83 3.89
N TYR A 348 3.20 12.96 4.24
CA TYR A 348 1.83 13.09 3.74
C TYR A 348 1.12 14.36 4.24
N SER A 349 1.52 14.88 5.40
CA SER A 349 1.02 16.16 5.93
C SER A 349 1.39 17.35 5.05
N LEU A 350 2.48 17.29 4.27
CA LEU A 350 2.81 18.32 3.26
C LEU A 350 1.76 18.39 2.16
N ARG A 351 1.22 17.26 1.75
CA ARG A 351 0.12 17.22 0.79
C ARG A 351 -1.18 17.76 1.40
N HIS A 352 -1.46 17.44 2.66
CA HIS A 352 -2.55 18.08 3.40
C HIS A 352 -2.36 19.60 3.41
N THR A 353 -1.17 20.08 3.71
CA THR A 353 -0.83 21.51 3.71
C THR A 353 -1.04 22.16 2.33
N ALA A 354 -0.60 21.49 1.25
CA ALA A 354 -0.80 21.98 -0.11
C ALA A 354 -2.28 22.23 -0.44
N ILE A 355 -3.14 21.28 -0.11
CA ILE A 355 -4.59 21.38 -0.38
C ILE A 355 -5.21 22.43 0.54
N THR A 356 -4.90 22.39 1.86
CA THR A 356 -5.41 23.38 2.83
C THR A 356 -5.02 24.81 2.45
N PHE A 357 -3.77 25.05 2.04
CA PHE A 357 -3.34 26.38 1.62
C PHE A 357 -4.09 26.87 0.38
N ARG A 358 -4.44 25.96 -0.56
CA ARG A 358 -5.25 26.35 -1.71
C ARG A 358 -6.70 26.67 -1.34
N LEU A 359 -7.26 25.94 -0.39
CA LEU A 359 -8.61 26.23 0.11
C LEU A 359 -8.67 27.57 0.85
N ILE A 360 -7.66 27.88 1.66
CA ILE A 360 -7.63 29.09 2.49
C ILE A 360 -7.17 30.31 1.67
N TYR A 361 -6.10 30.18 0.88
CA TYR A 361 -5.42 31.30 0.21
C TYR A 361 -5.60 31.31 -1.30
N GLY A 362 -6.35 30.39 -1.86
CA GLY A 362 -6.44 30.17 -3.30
C GLY A 362 -7.46 31.01 -4.06
N GLY A 363 -8.09 31.99 -3.43
CA GLY A 363 -9.00 32.90 -4.11
C GLY A 363 -10.22 32.19 -4.73
N ASN A 364 -11.02 31.49 -3.91
CA ASN A 364 -12.27 30.83 -4.31
C ASN A 364 -12.11 29.71 -5.36
N ILE A 365 -11.03 28.93 -5.27
CA ILE A 365 -10.84 27.80 -6.17
C ILE A 365 -12.01 26.81 -6.04
N ASP A 366 -12.56 26.40 -7.17
CA ASP A 366 -13.56 25.34 -7.24
C ASP A 366 -12.99 24.00 -6.73
N LEU A 367 -13.77 23.31 -5.87
CA LEU A 367 -13.36 22.05 -5.25
C LEU A 367 -13.10 20.93 -6.26
N LEU A 368 -13.87 20.90 -7.36
CA LEU A 368 -13.69 19.89 -8.41
C LEU A 368 -12.36 20.12 -9.16
N THR A 369 -12.04 21.37 -9.47
CA THR A 369 -10.76 21.76 -10.07
C THR A 369 -9.60 21.38 -9.17
N LEU A 370 -9.68 21.71 -7.87
CA LEU A 370 -8.65 21.34 -6.90
C LEU A 370 -8.53 19.82 -6.75
N ALA A 371 -9.66 19.10 -6.66
CA ALA A 371 -9.68 17.65 -6.53
C ALA A 371 -9.02 16.97 -7.74
N ARG A 372 -9.35 17.40 -8.96
CA ARG A 372 -8.75 16.89 -10.20
C ARG A 372 -7.25 17.15 -10.23
N ASN A 373 -6.82 18.37 -9.97
CA ASN A 373 -5.40 18.73 -9.96
C ASN A 373 -4.61 18.00 -8.88
N ALA A 374 -5.19 17.87 -7.68
CA ALA A 374 -4.59 17.08 -6.60
C ALA A 374 -4.78 15.56 -6.78
N ARG A 375 -5.39 15.07 -7.85
CA ARG A 375 -5.65 13.64 -8.11
C ARG A 375 -6.34 12.96 -6.91
N THR A 376 -7.43 13.57 -6.43
CA THR A 376 -8.27 13.06 -5.33
C THR A 376 -9.75 13.28 -5.69
N SER A 377 -10.68 12.91 -4.81
CA SER A 377 -12.10 13.23 -4.98
C SER A 377 -12.50 14.44 -4.13
N VAL A 378 -13.60 15.10 -4.52
CA VAL A 378 -14.20 16.18 -3.72
C VAL A 378 -14.59 15.66 -2.34
N GLU A 379 -15.17 14.45 -2.26
CA GLU A 379 -15.52 13.80 -1.01
C GLU A 379 -14.31 13.66 -0.07
N MET A 380 -13.14 13.32 -0.61
CA MET A 380 -11.91 13.22 0.19
C MET A 380 -11.40 14.60 0.64
N ILE A 381 -11.62 15.64 -0.17
CA ILE A 381 -11.31 17.02 0.26
C ILE A 381 -12.25 17.40 1.39
N ASP A 382 -13.55 17.23 1.21
CA ASP A 382 -14.54 17.54 2.24
C ASP A 382 -14.24 16.81 3.54
N LYS A 383 -14.06 15.50 3.49
CA LYS A 383 -13.82 14.64 4.64
C LYS A 383 -12.59 14.99 5.47
N PHE A 384 -11.51 15.42 4.85
CA PHE A 384 -10.23 15.66 5.53
C PHE A 384 -9.91 17.15 5.74
N TYR A 385 -10.58 18.05 5.05
CA TYR A 385 -10.22 19.46 5.01
C TYR A 385 -11.39 20.41 5.35
N ALA A 386 -12.64 19.93 5.32
CA ALA A 386 -13.80 20.76 5.63
C ALA A 386 -13.75 21.37 7.02
N SER A 387 -13.19 20.63 7.99
CA SER A 387 -13.01 21.12 9.36
C SER A 387 -12.04 22.32 9.48
N THR A 388 -11.24 22.59 8.45
CA THR A 388 -10.34 23.75 8.38
C THR A 388 -10.97 24.96 7.68
N LEU A 389 -12.14 24.78 7.09
CA LEU A 389 -12.91 25.84 6.43
C LEU A 389 -14.06 26.24 7.35
N SER A 390 -13.95 27.38 8.03
CA SER A 390 -15.12 27.96 8.69
C SER A 390 -16.05 28.63 7.65
N ALA A 391 -17.33 28.64 7.95
CA ALA A 391 -18.31 29.38 7.12
C ALA A 391 -17.93 30.88 7.02
N GLU A 392 -17.30 31.43 8.06
CA GLU A 392 -16.82 32.81 8.11
C GLU A 392 -15.74 33.12 7.08
N MET A 393 -14.89 32.15 6.72
CA MET A 393 -13.87 32.33 5.66
C MET A 393 -14.50 32.58 4.29
N ASN A 394 -15.73 32.17 4.10
CA ASN A 394 -16.48 32.28 2.85
C ASN A 394 -17.71 33.22 2.97
N ILE A 395 -17.76 34.05 4.00
CA ILE A 395 -18.91 34.89 4.28
C ILE A 395 -19.29 35.79 3.08
N ALA A 396 -18.28 36.32 2.38
CA ALA A 396 -18.50 37.12 1.18
C ALA A 396 -19.21 36.34 0.06
N LEU A 397 -18.95 35.06 -0.08
CA LEU A 397 -19.61 34.18 -1.04
C LEU A 397 -21.03 33.84 -0.60
N LEU A 398 -21.21 33.55 0.70
CA LEU A 398 -22.52 33.26 1.29
C LEU A 398 -23.48 34.46 1.16
N HIS A 399 -22.94 35.67 1.28
CA HIS A 399 -23.72 36.91 1.17
C HIS A 399 -23.72 37.54 -0.23
N SER A 400 -23.08 36.89 -1.23
CA SER A 400 -23.14 37.40 -2.61
C SER A 400 -24.55 37.31 -3.15
N LYS A 401 -25.14 38.50 -3.49
CA LYS A 401 -26.39 38.55 -4.27
C LYS A 401 -26.06 38.19 -5.72
N ARG A 402 -26.84 37.29 -6.32
CA ARG A 402 -26.79 37.13 -7.80
C ARG A 402 -27.01 38.49 -8.42
N ARG A 403 -26.07 38.99 -9.20
CA ARG A 403 -26.26 40.09 -10.12
C ARG A 403 -27.02 39.61 -11.34
#